data_aa14177e2359600a4a846c55bff6a67d
#
_entry.id   aa14177e2359600a4a846c55bff6a67d
#
_cell.length_a   1.000
_cell.length_b   1.000
_cell.length_c   1.000
_cell.angle_alpha   90.00
_cell.angle_beta   90.00
_cell.angle_gamma   90.00
#
_symmetry.space_group_name_H-M   'P 1'
#
loop_
_entity.id
_entity.type
_entity.pdbx_description
1 polymer ?
#
loop_
_entity_poly.entity_id
_entity_poly.type
_entity_poly.pdbx_seq_one_letter_code
_entity_poly.pdbx_strand_id
1 'polypeptide(L)'
;GHEVRVLDHAKCYIVNESLEPAVWYGNERIEGINAIIPRIGASVTFYGAAIIRQFEMMKIFSTVKSVALTRSRDKLRSIQIMSREHLGIPKTAFARQPKDVPHLIRTVGGAPLIIKVLEGTQGLGVVLAETQKAAKSVIEAFMGMNTNILVQEFIKEAGGADIRAFVVNGKVVGAMKRQGKEGEFRSNLHRGGSSSMVKLKRSEKAAAVRAAAAMG
;
A
#
# COMPACT_ATOMS: atom_id res chain seq x y z
N GLY A 1 -25.99 9.72 19.17
CA GLY A 1 -24.97 8.70 18.94
C GLY A 1 -25.26 7.92 17.68
N HIS A 2 -24.35 7.06 17.26
CA HIS A 2 -24.55 6.15 16.12
C HIS A 2 -24.75 4.74 16.67
N GLU A 3 -25.63 3.98 16.03
CA GLU A 3 -25.70 2.54 16.22
C GLU A 3 -24.57 1.88 15.39
N VAL A 4 -23.79 1.03 16.01
CA VAL A 4 -22.63 0.40 15.36
C VAL A 4 -22.76 -1.11 15.38
N ARG A 5 -22.69 -1.72 14.22
CA ARG A 5 -22.64 -3.16 14.03
C ARG A 5 -21.26 -3.56 13.46
N VAL A 6 -20.57 -4.49 14.12
CA VAL A 6 -19.28 -5.01 13.63
C VAL A 6 -19.53 -6.32 12.90
N LEU A 7 -19.11 -6.37 11.64
CA LEU A 7 -19.27 -7.55 10.78
C LEU A 7 -17.90 -8.07 10.32
N ASP A 8 -17.74 -9.38 10.35
CA ASP A 8 -16.62 -10.03 9.68
C ASP A 8 -16.90 -10.10 8.18
N HIS A 9 -16.20 -9.26 7.40
CA HIS A 9 -16.40 -9.17 5.96
C HIS A 9 -16.18 -10.51 5.23
N ALA A 10 -15.39 -11.44 5.79
CA ALA A 10 -15.19 -12.76 5.21
C ALA A 10 -16.43 -13.65 5.29
N LYS A 11 -17.38 -13.30 6.17
CA LYS A 11 -18.68 -13.97 6.31
C LYS A 11 -19.81 -13.26 5.57
N CYS A 12 -19.53 -12.10 4.99
CA CYS A 12 -20.47 -11.43 4.12
C CYS A 12 -20.44 -12.10 2.74
N TYR A 13 -21.56 -12.15 2.05
CA TYR A 13 -21.60 -12.52 0.64
C TYR A 13 -22.49 -11.56 -0.16
N ILE A 14 -22.27 -11.53 -1.45
CA ILE A 14 -22.89 -10.61 -2.40
C ILE A 14 -23.97 -11.37 -3.17
N VAL A 15 -25.14 -10.75 -3.27
CA VAL A 15 -26.20 -11.17 -4.20
C VAL A 15 -26.46 -10.03 -5.17
N ASN A 16 -26.37 -10.32 -6.45
CA ASN A 16 -26.66 -9.37 -7.52
C ASN A 16 -27.89 -9.82 -8.29
N GLU A 17 -28.98 -9.09 -8.08
CA GLU A 17 -30.16 -9.15 -8.91
C GLU A 17 -30.33 -7.81 -9.64
N SER A 18 -31.06 -7.81 -10.75
CA SER A 18 -31.29 -6.59 -11.51
C SER A 18 -31.99 -5.55 -10.64
N LEU A 19 -31.36 -4.38 -10.48
CA LEU A 19 -31.81 -3.25 -9.67
C LEU A 19 -31.77 -3.44 -8.14
N GLU A 20 -31.43 -4.64 -7.65
CA GLU A 20 -31.41 -4.95 -6.21
C GLU A 20 -30.06 -5.55 -5.74
N PRO A 21 -28.96 -4.77 -5.78
CA PRO A 21 -27.71 -5.24 -5.20
C PRO A 21 -27.86 -5.43 -3.70
N ALA A 22 -27.36 -6.56 -3.16
CA ALA A 22 -27.48 -6.86 -1.73
C ALA A 22 -26.18 -7.42 -1.15
N VAL A 23 -25.99 -7.18 0.16
CA VAL A 23 -24.98 -7.85 0.98
C VAL A 23 -25.71 -8.64 2.07
N TRP A 24 -25.26 -9.86 2.26
CA TRP A 24 -25.80 -10.77 3.27
C TRP A 24 -24.70 -11.13 4.28
N TYR A 25 -25.10 -11.37 5.51
CA TYR A 25 -24.25 -11.88 6.58
C TYR A 25 -24.91 -13.12 7.20
N GLY A 26 -24.37 -14.28 6.93
CA GLY A 26 -25.08 -15.52 7.23
C GLY A 26 -26.42 -15.58 6.49
N ASN A 27 -27.53 -15.73 7.20
CA ASN A 27 -28.88 -15.80 6.62
C ASN A 27 -29.63 -14.45 6.66
N GLU A 28 -28.95 -13.37 7.02
CA GLU A 28 -29.56 -12.05 7.17
C GLU A 28 -29.13 -11.11 6.03
N ARG A 29 -30.10 -10.51 5.35
CA ARG A 29 -29.82 -9.39 4.43
C ARG A 29 -29.46 -8.17 5.24
N ILE A 30 -28.36 -7.50 4.87
CA ILE A 30 -27.90 -6.29 5.56
C ILE A 30 -28.67 -5.09 5.04
N GLU A 31 -29.52 -4.53 5.87
CA GLU A 31 -30.38 -3.39 5.57
C GLU A 31 -30.22 -2.27 6.61
N GLY A 32 -30.76 -1.09 6.33
CA GLY A 32 -30.75 0.03 7.24
C GLY A 32 -29.37 0.67 7.51
N ILE A 33 -28.34 0.30 6.72
CA ILE A 33 -26.99 0.81 6.88
C ILE A 33 -26.85 2.14 6.15
N ASN A 34 -26.38 3.17 6.87
CA ASN A 34 -26.12 4.50 6.30
C ASN A 34 -24.65 4.67 5.87
N ALA A 35 -23.72 4.01 6.57
CA ALA A 35 -22.29 4.11 6.30
C ALA A 35 -21.53 2.87 6.72
N ILE A 36 -20.38 2.62 6.08
CA ILE A 36 -19.44 1.58 6.47
C ILE A 36 -18.05 2.16 6.75
N ILE A 37 -17.34 1.55 7.69
CA ILE A 37 -15.93 1.81 8.01
C ILE A 37 -15.13 0.53 7.72
N PRO A 38 -14.59 0.37 6.50
CA PRO A 38 -13.87 -0.85 6.14
C PRO A 38 -12.55 -1.00 6.90
N ARG A 39 -12.27 -2.21 7.40
CA ARG A 39 -11.02 -2.61 8.05
C ARG A 39 -10.49 -3.87 7.40
N ILE A 40 -10.05 -3.75 6.14
CA ILE A 40 -9.67 -4.89 5.29
C ILE A 40 -8.18 -5.18 5.43
N GLY A 41 -7.84 -6.41 5.79
CA GLY A 41 -6.47 -6.91 5.82
C GLY A 41 -5.86 -7.07 4.41
N ALA A 42 -4.53 -7.10 4.34
CA ALA A 42 -3.84 -7.18 3.05
C ALA A 42 -4.09 -8.50 2.30
N SER A 43 -4.14 -9.61 3.03
CA SER A 43 -4.34 -10.96 2.47
C SER A 43 -5.74 -11.18 1.87
N VAL A 44 -6.71 -10.35 2.25
CA VAL A 44 -8.12 -10.47 1.83
C VAL A 44 -8.60 -9.26 1.02
N THR A 45 -7.66 -8.54 0.40
CA THR A 45 -7.93 -7.30 -0.32
C THR A 45 -8.98 -7.47 -1.42
N PHE A 46 -8.90 -8.53 -2.22
CA PHE A 46 -9.83 -8.76 -3.33
C PHE A 46 -11.27 -8.88 -2.82
N TYR A 47 -11.48 -9.78 -1.86
CA TYR A 47 -12.81 -10.02 -1.30
C TYR A 47 -13.35 -8.80 -0.55
N GLY A 48 -12.54 -8.19 0.30
CA GLY A 48 -12.92 -6.98 1.02
C GLY A 48 -13.27 -5.81 0.09
N ALA A 49 -12.52 -5.62 -1.00
CA ALA A 49 -12.84 -4.61 -2.00
C ALA A 49 -14.15 -4.90 -2.73
N ALA A 50 -14.46 -6.18 -3.00
CA ALA A 50 -15.74 -6.57 -3.60
C ALA A 50 -16.91 -6.23 -2.67
N ILE A 51 -16.82 -6.53 -1.38
CA ILE A 51 -17.85 -6.19 -0.38
C ILE A 51 -18.02 -4.66 -0.28
N ILE A 52 -16.93 -3.88 -0.21
CA ILE A 52 -17.03 -2.42 -0.18
C ILE A 52 -17.74 -1.92 -1.45
N ARG A 53 -17.35 -2.40 -2.62
CA ARG A 53 -17.95 -2.01 -3.90
C ARG A 53 -19.44 -2.34 -3.97
N GLN A 54 -19.86 -3.46 -3.37
CA GLN A 54 -21.29 -3.78 -3.31
C GLN A 54 -22.06 -2.73 -2.48
N PHE A 55 -21.54 -2.34 -1.33
CA PHE A 55 -22.14 -1.25 -0.55
C PHE A 55 -22.13 0.08 -1.31
N GLU A 56 -21.09 0.36 -2.10
CA GLU A 56 -21.05 1.54 -2.98
C GLU A 56 -22.16 1.49 -4.06
N MET A 57 -22.41 0.31 -4.64
CA MET A 57 -23.52 0.12 -5.60
C MET A 57 -24.89 0.30 -4.94
N MET A 58 -25.01 -0.06 -3.67
CA MET A 58 -26.20 0.19 -2.83
C MET A 58 -26.30 1.66 -2.38
N LYS A 59 -25.40 2.56 -2.84
CA LYS A 59 -25.32 3.98 -2.47
C LYS A 59 -25.06 4.24 -0.99
N ILE A 60 -24.46 3.27 -0.29
CA ILE A 60 -24.07 3.40 1.10
C ILE A 60 -22.70 4.08 1.18
N PHE A 61 -22.58 5.08 2.05
CA PHE A 61 -21.33 5.81 2.23
C PHE A 61 -20.24 4.90 2.79
N SER A 62 -19.04 4.98 2.20
CA SER A 62 -17.86 4.28 2.69
C SER A 62 -16.74 5.27 3.01
N THR A 63 -16.13 5.14 4.19
CA THR A 63 -14.96 5.96 4.58
C THR A 63 -13.71 5.64 3.77
N VAL A 64 -13.65 4.45 3.15
CA VAL A 64 -12.59 4.03 2.23
C VAL A 64 -13.26 3.39 1.02
N LYS A 65 -13.08 3.99 -0.15
CA LYS A 65 -13.63 3.46 -1.39
C LYS A 65 -12.90 2.17 -1.81
N SER A 66 -13.61 1.28 -2.47
CA SER A 66 -13.06 0.02 -2.99
C SER A 66 -11.89 0.25 -3.93
N VAL A 67 -11.98 1.29 -4.78
CA VAL A 67 -10.92 1.68 -5.71
C VAL A 67 -9.69 2.24 -4.98
N ALA A 68 -9.88 2.99 -3.91
CA ALA A 68 -8.78 3.52 -3.10
C ALA A 68 -8.02 2.38 -2.39
N LEU A 69 -8.76 1.42 -1.84
CA LEU A 69 -8.19 0.23 -1.22
C LEU A 69 -7.32 -0.56 -2.22
N THR A 70 -7.85 -0.86 -3.41
CA THR A 70 -7.11 -1.64 -4.41
C THR A 70 -5.90 -0.90 -4.96
N ARG A 71 -6.00 0.42 -5.22
CA ARG A 71 -4.87 1.26 -5.62
C ARG A 71 -3.76 1.26 -4.58
N SER A 72 -4.12 1.39 -3.29
CA SER A 72 -3.15 1.46 -2.19
C SER A 72 -2.46 0.11 -1.92
N ARG A 73 -3.09 -1.00 -2.26
CA ARG A 73 -2.52 -2.35 -2.12
C ARG A 73 -1.58 -2.74 -3.25
N ASP A 74 -1.77 -2.18 -4.43
CA ASP A 74 -0.92 -2.38 -5.59
C ASP A 74 0.26 -1.40 -5.55
N LYS A 75 1.45 -1.91 -5.20
CA LYS A 75 2.67 -1.11 -5.07
C LYS A 75 3.06 -0.40 -6.38
N LEU A 76 2.92 -1.09 -7.51
CA LEU A 76 3.28 -0.51 -8.81
C LEU A 76 2.28 0.59 -9.19
N ARG A 77 1.00 0.29 -9.09
CA ARG A 77 -0.08 1.26 -9.39
C ARG A 77 -0.01 2.50 -8.51
N SER A 78 0.26 2.34 -7.20
CA SER A 78 0.45 3.48 -6.30
C SER A 78 1.60 4.36 -6.75
N ILE A 79 2.75 3.80 -7.12
CA ILE A 79 3.90 4.56 -7.61
C ILE A 79 3.58 5.27 -8.92
N GLN A 80 2.89 4.61 -9.86
CA GLN A 80 2.46 5.23 -11.12
C GLN A 80 1.52 6.43 -10.87
N ILE A 81 0.55 6.28 -9.96
CA ILE A 81 -0.35 7.37 -9.57
C ILE A 81 0.44 8.53 -8.94
N MET A 82 1.31 8.24 -7.96
CA MET A 82 2.12 9.26 -7.30
C MET A 82 3.04 10.01 -8.27
N SER A 83 3.62 9.29 -9.23
CA SER A 83 4.45 9.89 -10.29
C SER A 83 3.65 10.85 -11.16
N ARG A 84 2.48 10.45 -11.60
CA ARG A 84 1.58 11.30 -12.40
C ARG A 84 1.17 12.58 -11.66
N GLU A 85 0.97 12.48 -10.35
CA GLU A 85 0.60 13.63 -9.50
C GLU A 85 1.82 14.48 -9.09
N HIS A 86 2.98 14.24 -9.69
CA HIS A 86 4.24 14.97 -9.39
C HIS A 86 4.59 14.94 -7.89
N LEU A 87 4.32 13.84 -7.21
CA LEU A 87 4.78 13.60 -5.86
C LEU A 87 6.21 13.06 -5.89
N GLY A 88 7.03 13.47 -4.93
CA GLY A 88 8.37 12.91 -4.78
C GLY A 88 8.29 11.42 -4.45
N ILE A 89 8.87 10.60 -5.32
CA ILE A 89 8.99 9.15 -5.16
C ILE A 89 10.43 8.73 -5.40
N PRO A 90 10.91 7.67 -4.76
CA PRO A 90 12.19 7.07 -5.14
C PRO A 90 12.16 6.61 -6.60
N LYS A 91 13.28 6.74 -7.32
CA LYS A 91 13.37 6.17 -8.68
C LYS A 91 13.03 4.70 -8.62
N THR A 92 12.05 4.31 -9.40
CA THR A 92 11.50 2.95 -9.38
C THR A 92 11.41 2.42 -10.79
N ALA A 93 11.88 1.21 -10.99
CA ALA A 93 11.79 0.51 -12.25
C ALA A 93 11.11 -0.84 -12.07
N PHE A 94 10.41 -1.27 -13.11
CA PHE A 94 9.75 -2.56 -13.21
C PHE A 94 10.08 -3.16 -14.57
N ALA A 95 10.60 -4.38 -14.59
CA ALA A 95 10.88 -5.12 -15.82
C ALA A 95 10.63 -6.61 -15.60
N ARG A 96 10.37 -7.31 -16.70
CA ARG A 96 10.08 -8.74 -16.70
C ARG A 96 11.18 -9.56 -17.43
N GLN A 97 12.00 -8.92 -18.24
CA GLN A 97 12.99 -9.61 -19.06
C GLN A 97 14.36 -9.62 -18.38
N PRO A 98 15.02 -10.78 -18.17
CA PRO A 98 16.35 -10.84 -17.55
C PRO A 98 17.42 -10.02 -18.29
N LYS A 99 17.32 -9.90 -19.62
CA LYS A 99 18.23 -9.07 -20.42
C LYS A 99 18.24 -7.59 -20.06
N ASP A 100 17.14 -7.10 -19.47
CA ASP A 100 16.99 -5.70 -19.09
C ASP A 100 17.61 -5.36 -17.73
N VAL A 101 18.01 -6.38 -16.93
CA VAL A 101 18.50 -6.22 -15.55
C VAL A 101 19.68 -5.24 -15.44
N PRO A 102 20.72 -5.30 -16.27
CA PRO A 102 21.83 -4.34 -16.19
C PRO A 102 21.39 -2.89 -16.45
N HIS A 103 20.45 -2.68 -17.38
CA HIS A 103 19.90 -1.36 -17.67
C HIS A 103 19.02 -0.87 -16.52
N LEU A 104 18.17 -1.74 -15.99
CA LEU A 104 17.27 -1.45 -14.87
C LEU A 104 18.05 -1.00 -13.62
N ILE A 105 19.13 -1.69 -13.27
CA ILE A 105 20.01 -1.30 -12.15
C ILE A 105 20.60 0.09 -12.39
N ARG A 106 21.10 0.39 -13.58
CA ARG A 106 21.64 1.72 -13.89
C ARG A 106 20.58 2.80 -13.83
N THR A 107 19.36 2.52 -14.31
CA THR A 107 18.25 3.46 -14.34
C THR A 107 17.87 3.94 -12.95
N VAL A 108 17.90 3.08 -11.94
CA VAL A 108 17.57 3.45 -10.56
C VAL A 108 18.76 4.06 -9.79
N GLY A 109 19.90 4.28 -10.46
CA GLY A 109 21.08 4.93 -9.85
C GLY A 109 22.17 3.96 -9.39
N GLY A 110 22.04 2.67 -9.68
CA GLY A 110 23.01 1.65 -9.27
C GLY A 110 22.78 1.11 -7.87
N ALA A 111 23.74 0.35 -7.36
CA ALA A 111 23.73 -0.15 -5.98
C ALA A 111 24.37 0.89 -5.02
N PRO A 112 23.93 0.93 -3.75
CA PRO A 112 22.91 0.10 -3.14
C PRO A 112 21.51 0.40 -3.66
N LEU A 113 20.65 -0.63 -3.76
CA LEU A 113 19.27 -0.50 -4.22
C LEU A 113 18.34 -1.45 -3.47
N ILE A 114 17.04 -1.17 -3.56
CA ILE A 114 16.00 -1.98 -2.93
C ILE A 114 15.25 -2.79 -3.98
N ILE A 115 15.11 -4.07 -3.74
CA ILE A 115 14.28 -4.98 -4.53
C ILE A 115 13.06 -5.34 -3.70
N LYS A 116 11.85 -5.17 -4.27
CA LYS A 116 10.58 -5.43 -3.57
C LYS A 116 9.72 -6.37 -4.39
N VAL A 117 9.29 -7.46 -3.80
CA VAL A 117 8.24 -8.29 -4.39
C VAL A 117 6.93 -7.51 -4.40
N LEU A 118 6.21 -7.54 -5.53
CA LEU A 118 4.90 -6.87 -5.64
C LEU A 118 3.88 -7.49 -4.70
N GLU A 119 3.82 -8.80 -4.69
CA GLU A 119 2.93 -9.58 -3.84
C GLU A 119 3.66 -9.91 -2.53
N GLY A 120 3.40 -9.16 -1.48
CA GLY A 120 4.03 -9.36 -0.18
C GLY A 120 3.65 -8.24 0.80
N THR A 121 3.61 -8.59 2.07
CA THR A 121 3.23 -7.68 3.16
C THR A 121 4.30 -7.66 4.25
N GLN A 122 4.25 -6.66 5.14
CA GLN A 122 5.04 -6.58 6.36
C GLN A 122 6.57 -6.61 6.16
N GLY A 123 7.08 -6.19 5.00
CA GLY A 123 8.52 -6.19 4.71
C GLY A 123 9.09 -7.56 4.32
N LEU A 124 8.24 -8.58 4.16
CA LEU A 124 8.61 -9.83 3.52
C LEU A 124 8.81 -9.56 2.02
N GLY A 125 9.86 -10.12 1.42
CA GLY A 125 10.21 -9.89 0.02
C GLY A 125 10.77 -8.48 -0.27
N VAL A 126 11.37 -7.82 0.73
CA VAL A 126 12.15 -6.58 0.55
C VAL A 126 13.61 -6.87 0.82
N VAL A 127 14.46 -6.68 -0.17
CA VAL A 127 15.90 -6.96 -0.12
C VAL A 127 16.69 -5.69 -0.40
N LEU A 128 17.68 -5.39 0.44
CA LEU A 128 18.72 -4.40 0.16
C LEU A 128 19.86 -5.12 -0.56
N ALA A 129 20.17 -4.69 -1.77
CA ALA A 129 21.32 -5.18 -2.53
C ALA A 129 22.42 -4.12 -2.51
N GLU A 130 23.48 -4.38 -1.77
CA GLU A 130 24.57 -3.41 -1.53
C GLU A 130 25.52 -3.28 -2.71
N THR A 131 25.60 -4.31 -3.57
CA THR A 131 26.47 -4.33 -4.75
C THR A 131 25.69 -4.64 -6.02
N GLN A 132 26.20 -4.20 -7.16
CA GLN A 132 25.60 -4.52 -8.47
C GLN A 132 25.53 -6.02 -8.73
N LYS A 133 26.54 -6.79 -8.30
CA LYS A 133 26.56 -8.25 -8.44
C LYS A 133 25.44 -8.89 -7.63
N ALA A 134 25.27 -8.50 -6.37
CA ALA A 134 24.18 -8.97 -5.53
C ALA A 134 22.82 -8.59 -6.10
N ALA A 135 22.65 -7.33 -6.54
CA ALA A 135 21.43 -6.85 -7.18
C ALA A 135 21.05 -7.70 -8.39
N LYS A 136 21.99 -7.92 -9.30
CA LYS A 136 21.78 -8.75 -10.49
C LYS A 136 21.32 -10.17 -10.11
N SER A 137 22.06 -10.84 -9.23
CA SER A 137 21.75 -12.21 -8.80
C SER A 137 20.36 -12.34 -8.17
N VAL A 138 19.99 -11.41 -7.29
CA VAL A 138 18.67 -11.42 -6.62
C VAL A 138 17.54 -11.15 -7.62
N ILE A 139 17.71 -10.17 -8.52
CA ILE A 139 16.71 -9.84 -9.55
C ILE A 139 16.49 -11.02 -10.49
N GLU A 140 17.58 -11.63 -11.00
CA GLU A 140 17.51 -12.80 -11.89
C GLU A 140 16.86 -14.00 -11.21
N ALA A 141 17.14 -14.22 -9.91
CA ALA A 141 16.51 -15.29 -9.13
C ALA A 141 15.00 -15.09 -9.02
N PHE A 142 14.53 -13.89 -8.68
CA PHE A 142 13.09 -13.60 -8.61
C PHE A 142 12.42 -13.71 -9.99
N MET A 143 13.06 -13.22 -11.04
CA MET A 143 12.55 -13.35 -12.41
C MET A 143 12.46 -14.82 -12.84
N GLY A 144 13.46 -15.63 -12.51
CA GLY A 144 13.45 -17.07 -12.77
C GLY A 144 12.30 -17.81 -12.07
N MET A 145 11.86 -17.31 -10.94
CA MET A 145 10.68 -17.82 -10.23
C MET A 145 9.35 -17.19 -10.71
N ASN A 146 9.34 -16.45 -11.82
CA ASN A 146 8.19 -15.70 -12.32
C ASN A 146 7.59 -14.71 -11.30
N THR A 147 8.40 -14.23 -10.36
CA THR A 147 7.96 -13.29 -9.33
C THR A 147 8.10 -11.86 -9.82
N ASN A 148 7.00 -11.11 -9.79
CA ASN A 148 7.01 -9.70 -10.13
C ASN A 148 7.71 -8.88 -9.04
N ILE A 149 8.68 -8.07 -9.44
CA ILE A 149 9.47 -7.24 -8.53
C ILE A 149 9.55 -5.79 -8.99
N LEU A 150 9.67 -4.90 -8.02
CA LEU A 150 10.11 -3.51 -8.21
C LEU A 150 11.60 -3.40 -7.83
N VAL A 151 12.35 -2.67 -8.62
CA VAL A 151 13.72 -2.24 -8.29
C VAL A 151 13.68 -0.73 -8.05
N GLN A 152 14.22 -0.31 -6.93
CA GLN A 152 14.07 1.06 -6.45
C GLN A 152 15.39 1.58 -5.87
N GLU A 153 15.69 2.87 -6.08
CA GLU A 153 16.84 3.49 -5.43
C GLU A 153 16.77 3.35 -3.90
N PHE A 154 17.92 3.21 -3.29
CA PHE A 154 18.02 3.20 -1.83
C PHE A 154 18.19 4.63 -1.30
N ILE A 155 17.26 5.05 -0.46
CA ILE A 155 17.30 6.37 0.18
C ILE A 155 18.14 6.27 1.44
N LYS A 156 19.44 6.48 1.29
CA LYS A 156 20.45 6.38 2.38
C LYS A 156 20.13 7.36 3.52
N GLU A 157 19.66 8.56 3.16
CA GLU A 157 19.32 9.64 4.10
C GLU A 157 18.18 9.27 5.05
N ALA A 158 17.37 8.28 4.70
CA ALA A 158 16.31 7.78 5.58
C ALA A 158 16.87 7.09 6.84
N GLY A 159 18.09 6.53 6.78
CA GLY A 159 18.75 5.89 7.94
C GLY A 159 17.89 4.81 8.60
N GLY A 160 17.14 4.02 7.84
CA GLY A 160 16.21 3.01 8.38
C GLY A 160 14.94 3.61 9.03
N ALA A 161 14.65 4.89 8.77
CA ALA A 161 13.44 5.54 9.27
C ALA A 161 12.41 5.77 8.16
N ASP A 162 11.15 5.85 8.55
CA ASP A 162 10.07 6.40 7.71
C ASP A 162 9.14 7.30 8.54
N ILE A 163 8.37 8.14 7.82
CA ILE A 163 7.31 8.95 8.42
C ILE A 163 5.97 8.44 7.89
N ARG A 164 5.04 8.22 8.81
CA ARG A 164 3.65 7.90 8.48
C ARG A 164 2.77 9.09 8.82
N ALA A 165 2.12 9.65 7.81
CA ALA A 165 1.08 10.66 7.97
C ALA A 165 -0.29 10.00 7.88
N PHE A 166 -1.17 10.34 8.82
CA PHE A 166 -2.56 9.88 8.83
C PHE A 166 -3.46 11.01 8.34
N VAL A 167 -4.10 10.78 7.19
CA VAL A 167 -4.96 11.78 6.55
C VAL A 167 -6.42 11.35 6.68
N VAL A 168 -7.25 12.27 7.16
CA VAL A 168 -8.70 12.10 7.27
C VAL A 168 -9.36 13.34 6.69
N ASN A 169 -10.30 13.16 5.79
CA ASN A 169 -11.05 14.24 5.15
C ASN A 169 -10.15 15.40 4.67
N GLY A 170 -9.09 15.07 3.93
CA GLY A 170 -8.16 16.04 3.37
C GLY A 170 -7.26 16.77 4.37
N LYS A 171 -7.18 16.31 5.62
CA LYS A 171 -6.32 16.91 6.66
C LYS A 171 -5.42 15.86 7.30
N VAL A 172 -4.16 16.21 7.56
CA VAL A 172 -3.28 15.39 8.38
C VAL A 172 -3.70 15.52 9.84
N VAL A 173 -4.22 14.43 10.42
CA VAL A 173 -4.67 14.38 11.82
C VAL A 173 -3.62 13.85 12.78
N GLY A 174 -2.58 13.20 12.27
CA GLY A 174 -1.45 12.71 13.04
C GLY A 174 -0.30 12.27 12.15
N ALA A 175 0.90 12.24 12.73
CA ALA A 175 2.06 11.68 12.06
C ALA A 175 3.02 11.05 13.07
N MET A 176 3.66 9.94 12.67
CA MET A 176 4.69 9.27 13.47
C MET A 176 5.93 9.01 12.62
N LYS A 177 7.09 9.13 13.22
CA LYS A 177 8.33 8.57 12.71
C LYS A 177 8.48 7.17 13.25
N ARG A 178 8.82 6.23 12.38
CA ARG A 178 9.26 4.89 12.77
C ARG A 178 10.75 4.77 12.50
N GLN A 179 11.46 4.09 13.37
CA GLN A 179 12.89 3.84 13.27
C GLN A 179 13.16 2.34 13.41
N GLY A 180 13.86 1.76 12.44
CA GLY A 180 14.39 0.40 12.54
C GLY A 180 15.46 0.30 13.62
N LYS A 181 15.75 -0.92 14.07
CA LYS A 181 16.91 -1.19 14.92
C LYS A 181 18.19 -0.81 14.21
N GLU A 182 19.26 -0.60 14.95
CA GLU A 182 20.59 -0.40 14.39
C GLU A 182 20.96 -1.53 13.42
N GLY A 183 21.46 -1.17 12.24
CA GLY A 183 21.76 -2.10 11.17
C GLY A 183 20.57 -2.61 10.36
N GLU A 184 19.33 -2.31 10.73
CA GLU A 184 18.14 -2.67 9.96
C GLU A 184 17.68 -1.47 9.10
N PHE A 185 17.64 -1.66 7.79
CA PHE A 185 17.18 -0.64 6.84
C PHE A 185 15.66 -0.47 6.78
N ARG A 186 14.91 -1.40 7.36
CA ARG A 186 13.43 -1.39 7.41
C ARG A 186 12.94 -0.84 8.74
N SER A 187 11.99 0.07 8.69
CA SER A 187 11.39 0.74 9.86
C SER A 187 10.22 -0.01 10.51
N ASN A 188 10.02 -1.28 10.19
CA ASN A 188 8.87 -2.05 10.66
C ASN A 188 8.90 -2.31 12.17
N LEU A 189 7.86 -1.88 12.91
CA LEU A 189 7.79 -2.00 14.37
C LEU A 189 7.85 -3.44 14.88
N HIS A 190 7.20 -4.39 14.19
CA HIS A 190 7.24 -5.81 14.59
C HIS A 190 8.62 -6.46 14.44
N ARG A 191 9.58 -5.79 13.80
CA ARG A 191 11.00 -6.18 13.77
C ARG A 191 11.79 -5.55 14.91
N GLY A 192 11.09 -5.00 15.92
CA GLY A 192 11.68 -4.37 17.09
C GLY A 192 12.12 -2.92 16.85
N GLY A 193 11.58 -2.26 15.83
CA GLY A 193 11.73 -0.82 15.66
C GLY A 193 10.95 -0.02 16.71
N SER A 194 11.24 1.26 16.80
CA SER A 194 10.57 2.22 17.68
C SER A 194 9.70 3.20 16.89
N SER A 195 8.80 3.90 17.58
CA SER A 195 8.02 4.98 16.96
C SER A 195 7.87 6.16 17.90
N SER A 196 7.82 7.37 17.33
CA SER A 196 7.56 8.61 18.05
C SER A 196 6.65 9.52 17.24
N MET A 197 5.84 10.31 17.94
CA MET A 197 5.01 11.34 17.28
C MET A 197 5.92 12.45 16.73
N VAL A 198 5.58 12.94 15.52
CA VAL A 198 6.35 14.00 14.87
C VAL A 198 5.43 15.08 14.31
N LYS A 199 5.93 16.32 14.28
CA LYS A 199 5.27 17.43 13.57
C LYS A 199 5.80 17.50 12.14
N LEU A 200 4.88 17.39 11.18
CA LEU A 200 5.24 17.51 9.76
C LEU A 200 5.43 18.97 9.36
N LYS A 201 6.38 19.23 8.46
CA LYS A 201 6.53 20.49 7.74
C LYS A 201 5.31 20.73 6.85
N ARG A 202 5.09 21.98 6.45
CA ARG A 202 3.98 22.35 5.56
C ARG A 202 4.00 21.59 4.24
N SER A 203 5.17 21.43 3.64
CA SER A 203 5.37 20.68 2.39
C SER A 203 5.03 19.18 2.55
N GLU A 204 5.43 18.57 3.66
CA GLU A 204 5.14 17.16 3.96
C GLU A 204 3.64 16.92 4.15
N LYS A 205 2.96 17.83 4.87
CA LYS A 205 1.49 17.78 5.02
C LYS A 205 0.79 17.90 3.65
N ALA A 206 1.23 18.86 2.83
CA ALA A 206 0.67 19.04 1.49
C ALA A 206 0.89 17.81 0.60
N ALA A 207 2.07 17.21 0.64
CA ALA A 207 2.36 15.96 -0.09
C ALA A 207 1.47 14.80 0.40
N ALA A 208 1.31 14.63 1.71
CA ALA A 208 0.47 13.58 2.29
C ALA A 208 -1.01 13.73 1.87
N VAL A 209 -1.54 14.95 1.91
CA VAL A 209 -2.94 15.25 1.51
C VAL A 209 -3.12 14.99 0.01
N ARG A 210 -2.19 15.45 -0.84
CA ARG A 210 -2.23 15.19 -2.29
C ARG A 210 -2.14 13.70 -2.59
N ALA A 211 -1.26 12.98 -1.90
CA ALA A 211 -1.14 11.53 -2.05
C ALA A 211 -2.45 10.81 -1.70
N ALA A 212 -3.06 11.16 -0.57
CA ALA A 212 -4.34 10.58 -0.17
C ALA A 212 -5.46 10.88 -1.19
N ALA A 213 -5.55 12.13 -1.68
CA ALA A 213 -6.54 12.52 -2.69
C ALA A 213 -6.35 11.78 -4.02
N ALA A 214 -5.10 11.58 -4.46
CA ALA A 214 -4.78 10.84 -5.69
C ALA A 214 -5.16 9.36 -5.62
N MET A 215 -5.13 8.80 -4.43
CA MET A 215 -5.51 7.40 -4.22
C MET A 215 -7.03 7.19 -4.18
N GLY A 216 -7.81 8.19 -3.81
CA GLY A 216 -9.29 8.22 -3.86
C GLY A 216 -9.96 8.34 -2.51
#